data_8d6fa859e2a403c24545c4df2dcdc708
#
_entry.id   8d6fa859e2a403c24545c4df2dcdc708
#
_cell.length_a   1.000
_cell.length_b   1.000
_cell.length_c   1.000
_cell.angle_alpha   90.00
_cell.angle_beta   90.00
_cell.angle_gamma   90.00
#
_symmetry.space_group_name_H-M   'P 1'
#
loop_
_entity.id
_entity.type
_entity.pdbx_description
1 polymer ?
#
loop_
_entity_poly.entity_id
_entity_poly.type
_entity_poly.pdbx_seq_one_letter_code
_entity_poly.pdbx_strand_id
1 'polypeptide(L)'
;DREGSLVIWTTTPWTIPANTFVAVDGEMTYQAVRAAQDGDSETLYIAEPCVKDVLKKGRYDDYEVVEEYTGEELVGWEYDHPLADRLAETADFAGAGEVYTAEYVEADRTGLVHSAPGHGQEDFARGKELGLETFVPVDGRGEFTGTAGDYAGTFVRDANDDIIADLDDVGALLASGTHDHRYGHCWRCDTDIIFLATDQWFITVTDIKDDLLDNIDDSEW
;
A
#
# COMPACT_ATOMS: atom_id res chain seq x y z
N ASP A 1 14.66 18.98 -3.49
CA ASP A 1 13.55 18.51 -4.34
C ASP A 1 14.13 17.54 -5.37
N ARG A 2 13.70 16.29 -5.35
CA ARG A 2 14.03 15.29 -6.36
C ARG A 2 12.82 15.14 -7.26
N GLU A 3 13.04 15.21 -8.58
CA GLU A 3 11.98 14.99 -9.56
C GLU A 3 11.95 13.49 -9.90
N GLY A 4 10.76 12.90 -9.93
CA GLY A 4 10.55 11.51 -10.33
C GLY A 4 9.48 10.79 -9.54
N SER A 5 9.18 9.56 -9.95
CA SER A 5 8.09 8.76 -9.41
C SER A 5 8.61 7.48 -8.75
N LEU A 6 8.17 7.20 -7.53
CA LEU A 6 8.34 5.90 -6.88
C LEU A 6 7.36 4.92 -7.52
N VAL A 7 7.86 3.89 -8.20
CA VAL A 7 7.00 2.94 -8.92
C VAL A 7 6.56 1.82 -8.00
N ILE A 8 5.28 1.80 -7.66
CA ILE A 8 4.66 0.74 -6.84
C ILE A 8 3.85 -0.23 -7.72
N TRP A 9 3.51 -1.38 -7.17
CA TRP A 9 2.61 -2.35 -7.79
C TRP A 9 1.56 -2.81 -6.79
N THR A 10 0.32 -2.93 -7.23
CA THR A 10 -0.77 -3.44 -6.40
C THR A 10 -1.75 -4.30 -7.20
N THR A 11 -2.36 -5.29 -6.55
CA THR A 11 -3.54 -6.02 -7.05
C THR A 11 -4.84 -5.41 -6.55
N THR A 12 -4.77 -4.37 -5.72
CA THR A 12 -5.90 -3.85 -4.95
C THR A 12 -5.98 -2.32 -5.10
N PRO A 13 -6.37 -1.80 -6.29
CA PRO A 13 -6.37 -0.36 -6.55
C PRO A 13 -7.16 0.46 -5.52
N TRP A 14 -8.26 -0.08 -4.99
CA TRP A 14 -9.07 0.61 -3.99
C TRP A 14 -8.35 0.93 -2.68
N THR A 15 -7.17 0.35 -2.42
CA THR A 15 -6.36 0.71 -1.24
C THR A 15 -5.47 1.93 -1.48
N ILE A 16 -5.28 2.36 -2.74
CA ILE A 16 -4.45 3.54 -3.06
C ILE A 16 -4.96 4.80 -2.35
N PRO A 17 -6.27 5.12 -2.30
CA PRO A 17 -6.77 6.24 -1.52
C PRO A 17 -6.44 6.21 -0.02
N ALA A 18 -6.10 5.04 0.51
CA ALA A 18 -5.69 4.84 1.90
C ALA A 18 -4.17 4.74 2.07
N ASN A 19 -3.39 5.09 1.05
CA ASN A 19 -1.92 5.07 1.14
C ASN A 19 -1.43 5.93 2.29
N THR A 20 -0.51 5.38 3.06
CA THR A 20 0.12 6.08 4.18
C THR A 20 1.61 6.23 3.98
N PHE A 21 2.27 5.20 3.45
CA PHE A 21 3.71 5.23 3.17
C PHE A 21 4.07 4.28 2.03
N VAL A 22 5.30 4.41 1.54
CA VAL A 22 5.92 3.45 0.62
C VAL A 22 7.00 2.69 1.38
N ALA A 23 6.95 1.35 1.31
CA ALA A 23 7.93 0.48 1.93
C ALA A 23 9.01 0.04 0.93
N VAL A 24 10.25 -0.02 1.40
CA VAL A 24 11.44 -0.51 0.69
C VAL A 24 12.21 -1.51 1.54
N ASP A 25 13.00 -2.37 0.93
CA ASP A 25 14.00 -3.18 1.63
C ASP A 25 15.29 -2.37 1.81
N GLY A 26 15.75 -2.17 3.04
CA GLY A 26 16.92 -1.33 3.35
C GLY A 26 18.21 -1.78 2.69
N GLU A 27 18.38 -3.10 2.47
CA GLU A 27 19.60 -3.69 1.87
C GLU A 27 19.54 -3.78 0.34
N MET A 28 18.36 -3.60 -0.27
CA MET A 28 18.16 -3.69 -1.71
C MET A 28 18.71 -2.44 -2.42
N THR A 29 19.21 -2.64 -3.65
CA THR A 29 19.60 -1.54 -4.53
C THR A 29 18.41 -1.07 -5.35
N TYR A 30 18.20 0.24 -5.37
CA TYR A 30 17.21 0.95 -6.18
C TYR A 30 17.90 1.83 -7.19
N GLN A 31 17.36 1.90 -8.39
CA GLN A 31 17.90 2.73 -9.47
C GLN A 31 16.94 3.87 -9.80
N ALA A 32 17.49 5.08 -9.87
CA ALA A 32 16.83 6.18 -10.56
C ALA A 32 17.06 6.00 -12.06
N VAL A 33 15.99 5.71 -12.77
CA VAL A 33 16.01 5.42 -14.19
C VAL A 33 15.33 6.53 -14.95
N ARG A 34 16.07 7.24 -15.84
CA ARG A 34 15.45 8.13 -16.81
C ARG A 34 14.94 7.31 -17.95
N ALA A 35 13.64 7.14 -18.04
CA ALA A 35 12.94 6.38 -19.06
C ALA A 35 12.33 7.30 -20.11
N ALA A 36 12.41 6.93 -21.39
CA ALA A 36 11.90 7.73 -22.50
C ALA A 36 10.79 6.97 -23.25
N GLN A 37 9.72 7.68 -23.57
CA GLN A 37 8.60 7.19 -24.37
C GLN A 37 8.04 8.32 -25.24
N ASP A 38 7.83 8.08 -26.53
CA ASP A 38 7.22 9.03 -27.48
C ASP A 38 7.87 10.43 -27.54
N GLY A 39 9.13 10.54 -27.08
CA GLY A 39 9.89 11.80 -27.07
C GLY A 39 9.87 12.57 -25.74
N ASP A 40 9.07 12.13 -24.78
CA ASP A 40 9.08 12.60 -23.40
C ASP A 40 9.96 11.69 -22.53
N SER A 41 10.44 12.20 -21.41
CA SER A 41 11.24 11.43 -20.47
C SER A 41 10.87 11.74 -19.04
N GLU A 42 10.86 10.72 -18.19
CA GLU A 42 10.60 10.83 -16.76
C GLU A 42 11.63 10.02 -15.95
N THR A 43 11.75 10.33 -14.67
CA THR A 43 12.62 9.59 -13.77
C THR A 43 11.78 8.66 -12.90
N LEU A 44 12.13 7.36 -12.93
CA LEU A 44 11.45 6.30 -12.19
C LEU A 44 12.40 5.69 -11.17
N TYR A 45 11.94 5.52 -9.93
CA TYR A 45 12.68 4.82 -8.88
C TYR A 45 12.15 3.40 -8.76
N ILE A 46 13.02 2.42 -9.02
CA ILE A 46 12.66 1.00 -9.15
C ILE A 46 13.80 0.17 -8.56
N ALA A 47 13.50 -0.96 -7.91
CA ALA A 47 14.54 -1.90 -7.49
C ALA A 47 15.31 -2.43 -8.70
N GLU A 48 16.64 -2.50 -8.61
CA GLU A 48 17.54 -2.89 -9.71
C GLU A 48 17.08 -4.15 -10.44
N PRO A 49 16.71 -5.25 -9.77
CA PRO A 49 16.28 -6.47 -10.46
C PRO A 49 14.99 -6.32 -11.27
N CYS A 50 14.15 -5.33 -10.93
CA CYS A 50 12.82 -5.13 -11.51
C CYS A 50 12.80 -4.15 -12.70
N VAL A 51 13.84 -3.36 -12.89
CA VAL A 51 13.89 -2.27 -13.88
C VAL A 51 13.43 -2.70 -15.26
N LYS A 52 14.02 -3.76 -15.81
CA LYS A 52 13.73 -4.22 -17.18
C LYS A 52 12.28 -4.64 -17.39
N ASP A 53 11.70 -5.33 -16.42
CA ASP A 53 10.32 -5.81 -16.49
C ASP A 53 9.33 -4.66 -16.34
N VAL A 54 9.60 -3.71 -15.45
CA VAL A 54 8.80 -2.49 -15.26
C VAL A 54 8.79 -1.65 -16.54
N LEU A 55 9.96 -1.32 -17.07
CA LEU A 55 10.07 -0.50 -18.28
C LEU A 55 9.41 -1.17 -19.50
N LYS A 56 9.53 -2.49 -19.61
CA LYS A 56 8.83 -3.23 -20.66
C LYS A 56 7.31 -3.15 -20.53
N LYS A 57 6.78 -3.22 -19.31
CA LYS A 57 5.33 -3.07 -19.04
C LYS A 57 4.85 -1.65 -19.34
N GLY A 58 5.63 -0.64 -18.95
CA GLY A 58 5.38 0.76 -19.27
C GLY A 58 5.59 1.12 -20.73
N ARG A 59 6.15 0.18 -21.56
CA ARG A 59 6.42 0.38 -22.99
C ARG A 59 7.43 1.48 -23.30
N TYR A 60 8.40 1.71 -22.38
CA TYR A 60 9.48 2.65 -22.64
C TYR A 60 10.41 2.13 -23.71
N ASP A 61 10.81 3.04 -24.63
CA ASP A 61 11.65 2.71 -25.79
C ASP A 61 13.12 2.63 -25.43
N ASP A 62 13.57 3.49 -24.51
CA ASP A 62 14.96 3.61 -24.06
C ASP A 62 15.03 4.05 -22.61
N TYR A 63 16.16 3.79 -21.96
CA TYR A 63 16.39 4.24 -20.59
C TYR A 63 17.86 4.39 -20.25
N GLU A 64 18.14 5.24 -19.29
CA GLU A 64 19.45 5.45 -18.68
C GLU A 64 19.34 5.33 -17.17
N VAL A 65 20.23 4.55 -16.54
CA VAL A 65 20.39 4.58 -15.08
C VAL A 65 21.15 5.84 -14.71
N VAL A 66 20.49 6.74 -14.00
CA VAL A 66 21.04 8.04 -13.62
C VAL A 66 21.79 7.97 -12.30
N GLU A 67 21.24 7.23 -11.34
CA GLU A 67 21.78 7.11 -9.99
C GLU A 67 21.32 5.79 -9.34
N GLU A 68 22.06 5.34 -8.33
CA GLU A 68 21.75 4.16 -7.54
C GLU A 68 21.71 4.52 -6.05
N TYR A 69 20.79 3.89 -5.33
CA TYR A 69 20.58 4.07 -3.90
C TYR A 69 20.40 2.72 -3.22
N THR A 70 20.80 2.62 -1.99
CA THR A 70 20.31 1.57 -1.08
C THR A 70 18.94 1.95 -0.56
N GLY A 71 18.13 0.97 -0.13
CA GLY A 71 16.83 1.30 0.45
C GLY A 71 16.94 2.18 1.70
N GLU A 72 18.00 2.01 2.51
CA GLU A 72 18.27 2.90 3.65
C GLU A 72 18.46 4.38 3.24
N GLU A 73 19.00 4.66 2.06
CA GLU A 73 19.16 6.03 1.55
C GLU A 73 17.84 6.64 1.06
N LEU A 74 16.83 5.81 0.80
CA LEU A 74 15.48 6.26 0.44
C LEU A 74 14.61 6.57 1.68
N VAL A 75 14.98 6.10 2.86
CA VAL A 75 14.21 6.34 4.08
C VAL A 75 14.08 7.83 4.37
N GLY A 76 12.87 8.26 4.68
CA GLY A 76 12.53 9.66 4.93
C GLY A 76 12.39 10.52 3.66
N TRP A 77 12.43 9.91 2.47
CA TRP A 77 12.01 10.64 1.28
C TRP A 77 10.51 10.87 1.33
N GLU A 78 10.12 12.09 1.05
CA GLU A 78 8.72 12.49 0.96
C GLU A 78 8.25 12.38 -0.50
N TYR A 79 6.99 12.02 -0.69
CA TYR A 79 6.33 11.97 -1.99
C TYR A 79 4.92 12.56 -1.92
N ASP A 80 4.48 13.11 -3.04
CA ASP A 80 3.11 13.56 -3.20
C ASP A 80 2.20 12.39 -3.61
N HIS A 81 1.05 12.26 -2.96
CA HIS A 81 0.06 11.27 -3.34
C HIS A 81 -0.56 11.66 -4.69
N PRO A 82 -0.53 10.79 -5.73
CA PRO A 82 -0.97 11.16 -7.08
C PRO A 82 -2.43 11.59 -7.18
N LEU A 83 -3.28 11.12 -6.28
CA LEU A 83 -4.71 11.46 -6.23
C LEU A 83 -5.05 12.44 -5.09
N ALA A 84 -4.09 13.20 -4.56
CA ALA A 84 -4.31 14.11 -3.43
C ALA A 84 -5.46 15.10 -3.69
N ASP A 85 -5.58 15.63 -4.91
CA ASP A 85 -6.63 16.58 -5.29
C ASP A 85 -8.05 15.95 -5.32
N ARG A 86 -8.16 14.63 -5.35
CA ARG A 86 -9.42 13.90 -5.35
C ARG A 86 -9.84 13.40 -3.97
N LEU A 87 -8.94 13.50 -3.01
CA LEU A 87 -9.13 12.98 -1.66
C LEU A 87 -9.35 14.14 -0.69
N ALA A 88 -10.28 13.98 0.25
CA ALA A 88 -10.60 15.05 1.19
C ALA A 88 -9.52 15.23 2.27
N GLU A 89 -8.95 14.13 2.76
CA GLU A 89 -7.91 14.11 3.80
C GLU A 89 -7.11 12.81 3.69
N THR A 90 -5.92 12.81 3.12
CA THR A 90 -5.14 11.57 2.96
C THR A 90 -3.77 11.58 3.58
N ALA A 91 -3.25 12.71 3.98
CA ALA A 91 -1.87 12.81 4.43
C ALA A 91 -1.66 13.82 5.56
N ASP A 92 -2.70 14.18 6.27
CA ASP A 92 -2.62 15.22 7.31
C ASP A 92 -2.14 14.67 8.67
N PHE A 93 -1.50 13.49 8.66
CA PHE A 93 -0.91 12.89 9.85
C PHE A 93 0.60 12.70 9.69
N ALA A 94 1.32 12.87 10.81
CA ALA A 94 2.78 12.87 10.82
C ALA A 94 3.37 11.58 10.23
N GLY A 95 4.28 11.73 9.28
CA GLY A 95 4.98 10.64 8.60
C GLY A 95 4.22 9.99 7.45
N ALA A 96 3.04 10.49 7.10
CA ALA A 96 2.36 10.06 5.88
C ALA A 96 3.07 10.63 4.65
N GLY A 97 3.08 9.85 3.56
CA GLY A 97 3.75 10.25 2.33
C GLY A 97 5.28 10.14 2.38
N GLU A 98 5.82 9.37 3.32
CA GLU A 98 7.26 9.10 3.43
C GLU A 98 7.62 7.66 3.06
N VAL A 99 8.89 7.44 2.77
CA VAL A 99 9.48 6.11 2.52
C VAL A 99 10.05 5.53 3.81
N TYR A 100 9.71 4.28 4.12
CA TYR A 100 10.23 3.53 5.25
C TYR A 100 10.75 2.15 4.84
N THR A 101 11.63 1.56 5.65
CA THR A 101 12.02 0.16 5.44
C THR A 101 10.96 -0.80 5.97
N ALA A 102 10.81 -1.96 5.30
CA ALA A 102 10.02 -3.07 5.81
C ALA A 102 10.58 -4.42 5.34
N GLU A 103 10.57 -5.41 6.24
CA GLU A 103 11.13 -6.75 6.00
C GLU A 103 10.31 -7.59 5.00
N TYR A 104 9.06 -7.21 4.73
CA TYR A 104 8.18 -7.91 3.79
C TYR A 104 8.35 -7.49 2.32
N VAL A 105 9.23 -6.52 2.05
CA VAL A 105 9.50 -6.09 0.68
C VAL A 105 10.38 -7.11 -0.02
N GLU A 106 9.94 -7.59 -1.16
CA GLU A 106 10.66 -8.57 -1.98
C GLU A 106 11.16 -7.93 -3.28
N ALA A 107 12.24 -8.49 -3.84
CA ALA A 107 12.79 -8.05 -5.13
C ALA A 107 11.96 -8.58 -6.31
N ASP A 108 10.66 -8.35 -6.26
CA ASP A 108 9.72 -8.69 -7.31
C ASP A 108 8.89 -7.46 -7.74
N ARG A 109 8.18 -7.55 -8.85
CA ARG A 109 7.32 -6.48 -9.38
C ARG A 109 8.10 -5.16 -9.61
N THR A 110 8.15 -4.30 -8.58
CA THR A 110 8.86 -3.02 -8.60
C THR A 110 9.89 -2.90 -7.48
N GLY A 111 9.80 -3.76 -6.45
CA GLY A 111 10.62 -3.70 -5.24
C GLY A 111 10.25 -2.54 -4.30
N LEU A 112 9.17 -1.84 -4.59
CA LEU A 112 8.57 -0.84 -3.69
C LEU A 112 7.12 -1.25 -3.43
N VAL A 113 6.70 -1.17 -2.17
CA VAL A 113 5.36 -1.57 -1.76
C VAL A 113 4.57 -0.35 -1.29
N HIS A 114 3.43 -0.11 -1.95
CA HIS A 114 2.40 0.78 -1.44
C HIS A 114 1.81 0.20 -0.15
N SER A 115 1.79 0.96 0.92
CA SER A 115 1.33 0.51 2.24
C SER A 115 0.14 1.30 2.73
N ALA A 116 -0.90 0.56 3.13
CA ALA A 116 -2.15 1.08 3.68
C ALA A 116 -2.48 0.37 5.01
N PRO A 117 -2.03 0.88 6.16
CA PRO A 117 -2.23 0.27 7.48
C PRO A 117 -3.68 -0.04 7.83
N GLY A 118 -4.62 0.70 7.28
CA GLY A 118 -6.06 0.44 7.45
C GLY A 118 -6.56 -0.85 6.79
N HIS A 119 -5.82 -1.40 5.82
CA HIS A 119 -6.29 -2.45 4.90
C HIS A 119 -5.31 -3.59 4.66
N GLY A 120 -4.11 -3.55 5.24
CA GLY A 120 -3.09 -4.62 5.18
C GLY A 120 -2.61 -5.03 6.56
N GLN A 121 -2.47 -6.34 6.83
CA GLN A 121 -1.99 -6.83 8.12
C GLN A 121 -0.54 -6.46 8.39
N GLU A 122 0.33 -6.65 7.40
CA GLU A 122 1.75 -6.33 7.48
C GLU A 122 1.94 -4.81 7.54
N ASP A 123 1.19 -4.07 6.72
CA ASP A 123 1.18 -2.61 6.72
C ASP A 123 0.73 -2.05 8.08
N PHE A 124 -0.31 -2.64 8.67
CA PHE A 124 -0.80 -2.26 10.01
C PHE A 124 0.26 -2.47 11.08
N ALA A 125 0.92 -3.64 11.08
CA ALA A 125 1.97 -3.95 12.05
C ALA A 125 3.12 -2.95 11.92
N ARG A 126 3.58 -2.70 10.69
CA ARG A 126 4.67 -1.77 10.41
C ARG A 126 4.31 -0.33 10.72
N GLY A 127 3.13 0.14 10.31
CA GLY A 127 2.65 1.48 10.62
C GLY A 127 2.56 1.74 12.14
N LYS A 128 2.14 0.72 12.91
CA LYS A 128 2.11 0.81 14.37
C LYS A 128 3.52 0.88 15.00
N GLU A 129 4.51 0.12 14.49
CA GLU A 129 5.90 0.20 14.92
C GLU A 129 6.50 1.59 14.65
N LEU A 130 6.16 2.19 13.52
CA LEU A 130 6.56 3.54 13.13
C LEU A 130 5.83 4.65 13.90
N GLY A 131 4.77 4.31 14.63
CA GLY A 131 3.93 5.27 15.35
C GLY A 131 3.01 6.08 14.46
N LEU A 132 2.75 5.61 13.24
CA LEU A 132 1.85 6.26 12.28
C LEU A 132 0.39 6.05 12.68
N GLU A 133 -0.44 7.04 12.40
CA GLU A 133 -1.89 6.95 12.56
C GLU A 133 -2.47 5.99 11.51
N THR A 134 -3.42 5.16 11.93
CA THR A 134 -4.09 4.21 11.02
C THR A 134 -5.24 4.91 10.31
N PHE A 135 -5.03 5.28 9.05
CA PHE A 135 -6.06 5.89 8.21
C PHE A 135 -6.98 4.82 7.60
N VAL A 136 -8.29 4.95 7.83
CA VAL A 136 -9.31 3.99 7.38
C VAL A 136 -10.45 4.76 6.69
N PRO A 137 -10.35 5.06 5.38
CA PRO A 137 -11.39 5.78 4.66
C PRO A 137 -12.56 4.89 4.20
N VAL A 138 -12.78 3.75 4.85
CA VAL A 138 -13.79 2.74 4.47
C VAL A 138 -14.63 2.39 5.69
N ASP A 139 -15.93 2.32 5.54
CA ASP A 139 -16.87 1.96 6.61
C ASP A 139 -17.06 0.43 6.75
N GLY A 140 -17.85 0.02 7.77
CA GLY A 140 -18.13 -1.40 8.05
C GLY A 140 -18.96 -2.12 6.98
N ARG A 141 -19.46 -1.42 5.94
CA ARG A 141 -20.12 -2.01 4.77
C ARG A 141 -19.19 -2.18 3.58
N GLY A 142 -17.95 -1.67 3.70
CA GLY A 142 -16.98 -1.65 2.63
C GLY A 142 -17.20 -0.49 1.64
N GLU A 143 -17.91 0.57 2.07
CA GLU A 143 -18.11 1.78 1.29
C GLU A 143 -17.10 2.85 1.72
N PHE A 144 -16.58 3.62 0.77
CA PHE A 144 -15.73 4.75 1.07
C PHE A 144 -16.48 5.81 1.87
N THR A 145 -15.84 6.33 2.90
CA THR A 145 -16.35 7.44 3.72
C THR A 145 -16.08 8.79 3.07
N GLY A 146 -16.60 9.87 3.65
CA GLY A 146 -16.34 11.23 3.16
C GLY A 146 -14.87 11.63 3.11
N THR A 147 -13.99 10.97 3.87
CA THR A 147 -12.54 11.21 3.85
C THR A 147 -11.87 10.73 2.55
N ALA A 148 -12.52 9.81 1.82
CA ALA A 148 -12.06 9.37 0.50
C ALA A 148 -12.44 10.33 -0.64
N GLY A 149 -12.99 11.52 -0.34
CA GLY A 149 -13.27 12.56 -1.32
C GLY A 149 -14.24 12.13 -2.41
N ASP A 150 -13.80 12.16 -3.66
CA ASP A 150 -14.63 11.85 -4.83
C ASP A 150 -15.15 10.41 -4.86
N TYR A 151 -14.51 9.49 -4.15
CA TYR A 151 -14.92 8.07 -4.07
C TYR A 151 -15.98 7.81 -2.99
N ALA A 152 -16.35 8.81 -2.17
CA ALA A 152 -17.28 8.66 -1.05
C ALA A 152 -18.61 8.02 -1.42
N GLY A 153 -19.05 7.02 -0.65
CA GLY A 153 -20.29 6.30 -0.86
C GLY A 153 -20.21 5.17 -1.90
N THR A 154 -19.07 4.97 -2.55
CA THR A 154 -18.84 3.88 -3.50
C THR A 154 -18.32 2.64 -2.77
N PHE A 155 -18.82 1.45 -3.12
CA PHE A 155 -18.24 0.20 -2.61
C PHE A 155 -16.82 0.03 -3.15
N VAL A 156 -15.87 -0.30 -2.27
CA VAL A 156 -14.43 -0.25 -2.59
C VAL A 156 -14.03 -0.97 -3.87
N ARG A 157 -14.64 -2.11 -4.19
CA ARG A 157 -14.31 -2.87 -5.41
C ARG A 157 -14.86 -2.23 -6.67
N ASP A 158 -16.01 -1.57 -6.56
CA ASP A 158 -16.63 -0.89 -7.68
C ASP A 158 -15.85 0.38 -8.06
N ALA A 159 -15.09 0.94 -7.12
CA ALA A 159 -14.21 2.09 -7.35
C ALA A 159 -12.89 1.76 -8.07
N ASN A 160 -12.53 0.48 -8.24
CA ASN A 160 -11.23 0.12 -8.84
C ASN A 160 -11.03 0.72 -10.24
N ASP A 161 -12.04 0.65 -11.10
CA ASP A 161 -11.93 1.15 -12.47
C ASP A 161 -11.84 2.68 -12.50
N ASP A 162 -12.57 3.37 -11.62
CA ASP A 162 -12.50 4.83 -11.49
C ASP A 162 -11.13 5.28 -10.97
N ILE A 163 -10.59 4.60 -9.96
CA ILE A 163 -9.25 4.90 -9.42
C ILE A 163 -8.15 4.68 -10.47
N ILE A 164 -8.24 3.60 -11.25
CA ILE A 164 -7.31 3.34 -12.35
C ILE A 164 -7.41 4.42 -13.43
N ALA A 165 -8.62 4.85 -13.79
CA ALA A 165 -8.83 5.92 -14.75
C ALA A 165 -8.30 7.26 -14.25
N ASP A 166 -8.50 7.58 -12.97
CA ASP A 166 -8.00 8.80 -12.35
C ASP A 166 -6.45 8.82 -12.29
N LEU A 167 -5.82 7.68 -12.01
CA LEU A 167 -4.34 7.55 -12.08
C LEU A 167 -3.82 7.76 -13.50
N ASP A 168 -4.54 7.28 -14.52
CA ASP A 168 -4.19 7.52 -15.93
C ASP A 168 -4.35 8.99 -16.31
N ASP A 169 -5.45 9.62 -15.89
CA ASP A 169 -5.74 11.04 -16.14
C ASP A 169 -4.66 11.98 -15.58
N VAL A 170 -4.10 11.66 -14.41
CA VAL A 170 -3.02 12.46 -13.79
C VAL A 170 -1.62 12.02 -14.24
N GLY A 171 -1.51 11.03 -15.14
CA GLY A 171 -0.23 10.54 -15.64
C GLY A 171 0.57 9.69 -14.64
N ALA A 172 -0.10 9.15 -13.60
CA ALA A 172 0.54 8.32 -12.58
C ALA A 172 0.36 6.79 -12.81
N LEU A 173 -0.30 6.39 -13.88
CA LEU A 173 -0.50 4.99 -14.24
C LEU A 173 0.56 4.52 -15.25
N LEU A 174 1.55 3.76 -14.79
CA LEU A 174 2.56 3.20 -15.68
C LEU A 174 1.99 2.06 -16.56
N ALA A 175 1.23 1.17 -15.97
CA ALA A 175 0.56 0.07 -16.66
C ALA A 175 -0.57 -0.52 -15.82
N SER A 176 -1.61 -1.03 -16.47
CA SER A 176 -2.69 -1.79 -15.84
C SER A 176 -2.90 -3.13 -16.55
N GLY A 177 -3.49 -4.09 -15.83
CA GLY A 177 -3.76 -5.41 -16.39
C GLY A 177 -4.47 -6.32 -15.38
N THR A 178 -4.71 -7.56 -15.78
CA THR A 178 -5.33 -8.58 -14.93
C THR A 178 -4.25 -9.49 -14.35
N HIS A 179 -4.35 -9.80 -13.06
CA HIS A 179 -3.45 -10.72 -12.39
C HIS A 179 -4.24 -11.79 -11.63
N ASP A 180 -4.06 -13.04 -12.03
CA ASP A 180 -4.70 -14.18 -11.35
C ASP A 180 -3.94 -14.52 -10.06
N HIS A 181 -4.62 -14.45 -8.93
CA HIS A 181 -4.07 -14.82 -7.64
C HIS A 181 -5.13 -15.43 -6.73
N ARG A 182 -4.69 -16.07 -5.65
CA ARG A 182 -5.60 -16.59 -4.64
C ARG A 182 -6.15 -15.45 -3.79
N TYR A 183 -7.46 -15.42 -3.63
CA TYR A 183 -8.13 -14.44 -2.80
C TYR A 183 -9.00 -15.09 -1.74
N GLY A 184 -9.13 -14.45 -0.58
CA GLY A 184 -9.97 -14.94 0.50
C GLY A 184 -11.45 -14.68 0.23
N HIS A 185 -12.28 -15.71 0.39
CA HIS A 185 -13.73 -15.61 0.26
C HIS A 185 -14.42 -15.95 1.58
N CYS A 186 -15.58 -15.35 1.81
CA CYS A 186 -16.42 -15.69 2.94
C CYS A 186 -16.92 -17.15 2.79
N TRP A 187 -16.65 -18.00 3.77
CA TRP A 187 -17.03 -19.41 3.77
C TRP A 187 -18.56 -19.63 3.69
N ARG A 188 -19.37 -18.61 3.99
CA ARG A 188 -20.83 -18.71 4.03
C ARG A 188 -21.51 -18.21 2.75
N CYS A 189 -21.08 -17.07 2.20
CA CYS A 189 -21.72 -16.43 1.04
C CYS A 189 -20.83 -16.35 -0.19
N ASP A 190 -19.59 -16.88 -0.09
CA ASP A 190 -18.58 -16.87 -1.16
C ASP A 190 -18.21 -15.47 -1.70
N THR A 191 -18.58 -14.41 -0.96
CA THR A 191 -18.19 -13.05 -1.29
C THR A 191 -16.73 -12.83 -0.90
N ASP A 192 -16.00 -12.13 -1.73
CA ASP A 192 -14.63 -11.71 -1.45
C ASP A 192 -14.55 -10.93 -0.13
N ILE A 193 -13.55 -11.22 0.69
CA ILE A 193 -13.32 -10.48 1.92
C ILE A 193 -12.48 -9.23 1.65
N ILE A 194 -12.63 -8.22 2.49
CA ILE A 194 -11.73 -7.07 2.59
C ILE A 194 -11.11 -7.03 3.98
N PHE A 195 -9.89 -6.50 4.08
CA PHE A 195 -9.28 -6.22 5.37
C PHE A 195 -9.62 -4.80 5.79
N LEU A 196 -10.01 -4.65 7.05
CA LEU A 196 -10.39 -3.38 7.63
C LEU A 196 -9.91 -3.31 9.07
N ALA A 197 -9.08 -2.33 9.40
CA ALA A 197 -8.69 -2.07 10.78
C ALA A 197 -9.88 -1.50 11.55
N THR A 198 -10.22 -2.13 12.66
CA THR A 198 -11.34 -1.74 13.52
C THR A 198 -10.97 -1.84 14.99
N ASP A 199 -11.59 -1.05 15.83
CA ASP A 199 -11.45 -1.19 17.27
C ASP A 199 -12.03 -2.53 17.74
N GLN A 200 -11.24 -3.26 18.52
CA GLN A 200 -11.63 -4.57 19.06
C GLN A 200 -11.25 -4.66 20.55
N TRP A 201 -12.04 -5.43 21.26
CA TRP A 201 -11.74 -5.80 22.65
C TRP A 201 -10.95 -7.10 22.67
N PHE A 202 -9.83 -7.08 23.40
CA PHE A 202 -9.01 -8.27 23.64
C PHE A 202 -8.98 -8.60 25.11
N ILE A 203 -9.15 -9.88 25.44
CA ILE A 203 -8.94 -10.42 26.79
C ILE A 203 -7.72 -11.33 26.72
N THR A 204 -6.66 -10.98 27.46
CA THR A 204 -5.43 -11.76 27.52
C THR A 204 -5.67 -13.00 28.39
N VAL A 205 -6.28 -14.03 27.79
CA VAL A 205 -6.64 -15.27 28.51
C VAL A 205 -5.41 -15.96 29.12
N THR A 206 -4.22 -15.78 28.53
CA THR A 206 -2.96 -16.30 29.08
C THR A 206 -2.63 -15.75 30.46
N ASP A 207 -2.99 -14.50 30.76
CA ASP A 207 -2.68 -13.84 32.03
C ASP A 207 -3.58 -14.32 33.19
N ILE A 208 -4.76 -14.84 32.85
CA ILE A 208 -5.76 -15.35 33.80
C ILE A 208 -5.93 -16.88 33.70
N LYS A 209 -5.04 -17.56 32.98
CA LYS A 209 -5.17 -19.00 32.68
C LYS A 209 -5.17 -19.84 33.95
N ASP A 210 -4.26 -19.57 34.87
CA ASP A 210 -4.12 -20.35 36.11
C ASP A 210 -5.37 -20.19 36.99
N ASP A 211 -5.87 -18.96 37.13
CA ASP A 211 -7.11 -18.69 37.86
C ASP A 211 -8.33 -19.40 37.23
N LEU A 212 -8.37 -19.49 35.89
CA LEU A 212 -9.42 -20.22 35.18
C LEU A 212 -9.33 -21.72 35.40
N LEU A 213 -8.13 -22.29 35.42
CA LEU A 213 -7.91 -23.71 35.70
C LEU A 213 -8.29 -24.06 37.16
N ASP A 214 -7.86 -23.26 38.13
CA ASP A 214 -8.22 -23.44 39.54
C ASP A 214 -9.74 -23.39 39.71
N ASN A 215 -10.44 -22.45 39.07
CA ASN A 215 -11.90 -22.37 39.13
C ASN A 215 -12.60 -23.60 38.52
N ILE A 216 -12.00 -24.22 37.48
CA ILE A 216 -12.52 -25.44 36.86
C ILE A 216 -12.37 -26.62 37.85
N ASP A 217 -11.20 -26.74 38.48
CA ASP A 217 -10.92 -27.82 39.45
C ASP A 217 -11.77 -27.72 40.72
N ASP A 218 -12.10 -26.47 41.13
CA ASP A 218 -12.98 -26.24 42.30
C ASP A 218 -14.47 -26.34 41.96
N SER A 219 -14.85 -26.51 40.69
CA SER A 219 -16.26 -26.64 40.29
C SER A 219 -16.74 -28.09 40.35
N GLU A 220 -17.85 -28.34 41.04
CA GLU A 220 -18.59 -29.59 40.99
C GLU A 220 -19.44 -29.64 39.70
N TRP A 221 -19.25 -30.68 38.88
CA TRP A 221 -19.97 -30.94 37.60
C TRP A 221 -21.10 -31.93 37.79
#